data_8e3eef2e969505aeb837f43e8a0b6a0d
#
_entry.id   8e3eef2e969505aeb837f43e8a0b6a0d
#
_cell.length_a   1.000
_cell.length_b   1.000
_cell.length_c   1.000
_cell.angle_alpha   90.00
_cell.angle_beta   90.00
_cell.angle_gamma   90.00
#
_symmetry.space_group_name_H-M   'P 1'
#
loop_
_entity.id
_entity.type
_entity.pdbx_description
1 polymer ?
#
loop_
_entity_poly.entity_id
_entity_poly.type
_entity_poly.pdbx_seq_one_letter_code
_entity_poly.pdbx_strand_id
1 'polypeptide(L)'
;MELKDFFFADKHAAGTLMSIPLPSGEDSGEWLRVVGPASDVGVKAGRDYHRAYFAIKEELSELDQKCKDKNDWSQYNAEFNWRADELNDALAVAVVTGWSFDEPFNKDVLKTLLNEYKGLGTLVAKHFHDSRKSLMEK
;
A
#
# COMPACT_ATOMS: atom_id res chain seq x y z
N MET A 1 -16.32 23.01 -19.52
CA MET A 1 -15.25 22.44 -18.66
C MET A 1 -13.91 23.06 -19.04
N GLU A 2 -13.12 23.42 -18.05
CA GLU A 2 -11.79 23.96 -18.29
C GLU A 2 -10.75 22.84 -18.17
N LEU A 3 -9.61 23.02 -18.82
CA LEU A 3 -8.51 22.06 -18.76
C LEU A 3 -8.06 21.79 -17.33
N LYS A 4 -7.98 22.83 -16.50
CA LYS A 4 -7.58 22.71 -15.10
C LYS A 4 -8.51 21.83 -14.25
N ASP A 5 -9.76 21.64 -14.68
CA ASP A 5 -10.70 20.75 -13.99
C ASP A 5 -10.24 19.29 -14.01
N PHE A 6 -9.29 18.95 -14.87
CA PHE A 6 -8.70 17.62 -15.00
C PHE A 6 -7.31 17.50 -14.35
N PHE A 7 -6.86 18.55 -13.64
CA PHE A 7 -5.57 18.54 -12.97
C PHE A 7 -5.73 18.03 -11.55
N PHE A 8 -5.42 16.75 -11.32
CA PHE A 8 -5.62 16.09 -10.03
C PHE A 8 -4.33 15.85 -9.23
N ALA A 9 -3.16 16.19 -9.82
CA ALA A 9 -1.88 15.89 -9.20
C ALA A 9 -1.72 16.52 -7.81
N ASP A 10 -2.18 17.76 -7.62
CA ASP A 10 -2.09 18.45 -6.34
C ASP A 10 -2.96 17.80 -5.27
N LYS A 11 -4.16 17.35 -5.62
CA LYS A 11 -5.03 16.61 -4.70
C LYS A 11 -4.38 15.30 -4.28
N HIS A 12 -3.77 14.60 -5.23
CA HIS A 12 -3.06 13.35 -4.96
C HIS A 12 -1.83 13.59 -4.09
N ALA A 13 -1.10 14.69 -4.30
CA ALA A 13 0.05 15.05 -3.48
C ALA A 13 -0.34 15.35 -2.03
N ALA A 14 -1.45 16.05 -1.83
CA ALA A 14 -2.01 16.30 -0.49
C ALA A 14 -2.48 14.99 0.17
N GLY A 15 -2.98 14.06 -0.63
CA GLY A 15 -3.41 12.75 -0.18
C GLY A 15 -4.72 12.73 0.59
N THR A 16 -4.97 11.61 1.22
CA THR A 16 -6.15 11.37 2.04
C THR A 16 -5.75 10.80 3.40
N LEU A 17 -6.65 10.88 4.36
CA LEU A 17 -6.44 10.30 5.69
C LEU A 17 -7.02 8.88 5.72
N MET A 18 -6.23 7.94 6.20
CA MET A 18 -6.67 6.57 6.42
C MET A 18 -6.76 6.31 7.91
N SER A 19 -7.95 5.96 8.40
CA SER A 19 -8.14 5.58 9.80
C SER A 19 -7.42 4.26 10.10
N ILE A 20 -6.73 4.22 11.24
CA ILE A 20 -6.03 3.01 11.69
C ILE A 20 -6.99 2.23 12.59
N PRO A 21 -7.40 1.00 12.23
CA PRO A 21 -8.25 0.22 13.10
C PRO A 21 -7.46 -0.38 14.26
N LEU A 22 -8.09 -0.51 15.41
CA LEU A 22 -7.58 -1.34 16.50
C LEU A 22 -7.60 -2.82 16.07
N PRO A 23 -6.81 -3.69 16.72
CA PRO A 23 -6.87 -5.13 16.40
C PRO A 23 -8.27 -5.74 16.53
N SER A 24 -9.16 -5.14 17.34
CA SER A 24 -10.56 -5.52 17.45
C SER A 24 -11.40 -5.16 16.22
N GLY A 25 -10.89 -4.35 15.32
CA GLY A 25 -11.61 -3.80 14.17
C GLY A 25 -12.25 -2.44 14.41
N GLU A 26 -12.28 -1.97 15.66
CA GLU A 26 -12.82 -0.66 15.99
C GLU A 26 -11.86 0.45 15.53
N ASP A 27 -12.41 1.64 15.23
CA ASP A 27 -11.60 2.80 14.88
C ASP A 27 -10.80 3.26 16.12
N SER A 28 -9.49 3.43 15.94
CA SER A 28 -8.62 3.91 17.01
C SER A 28 -8.72 5.43 17.24
N GLY A 29 -9.30 6.17 16.29
CA GLY A 29 -9.25 7.63 16.26
C GLY A 29 -7.96 8.18 15.69
N GLU A 30 -6.97 7.34 15.43
CA GLU A 30 -5.70 7.75 14.83
C GLU A 30 -5.72 7.52 13.31
N TRP A 31 -4.89 8.26 12.59
CA TRP A 31 -4.86 8.18 11.13
C TRP A 31 -3.45 8.30 10.58
N LEU A 32 -3.29 7.81 9.35
CA LEU A 32 -2.12 8.02 8.51
C LEU A 32 -2.53 8.87 7.31
N ARG A 33 -1.64 9.76 6.89
CA ARG A 33 -1.82 10.51 5.64
C ARG A 33 -1.14 9.74 4.52
N VAL A 34 -1.90 9.41 3.48
CA VAL A 34 -1.45 8.60 2.35
C VAL A 34 -1.58 9.43 1.08
N VAL A 35 -0.48 9.61 0.34
CA VAL A 35 -0.52 10.32 -0.95
C VAL A 35 -1.32 9.50 -1.98
N GLY A 36 -1.88 10.20 -2.96
CA GLY A 36 -2.66 9.53 -4.01
C GLY A 36 -1.80 8.96 -5.13
N PRO A 37 -2.34 8.00 -5.89
CA PRO A 37 -1.59 7.31 -6.96
C PRO A 37 -1.12 8.22 -8.11
N ALA A 38 -1.78 9.36 -8.35
CA ALA A 38 -1.43 10.27 -9.43
C ALA A 38 -0.46 11.39 -9.01
N SER A 39 -0.02 11.43 -7.73
CA SER A 39 1.08 12.32 -7.32
C SER A 39 2.41 11.78 -7.85
N ASP A 40 3.44 12.63 -7.92
CA ASP A 40 4.77 12.19 -8.34
C ASP A 40 5.29 11.04 -7.48
N VAL A 41 5.14 11.16 -6.16
CA VAL A 41 5.52 10.10 -5.21
C VAL A 41 4.69 8.85 -5.46
N GLY A 42 3.37 9.00 -5.65
CA GLY A 42 2.46 7.88 -5.87
C GLY A 42 2.74 7.15 -7.18
N VAL A 43 3.04 7.87 -8.25
CA VAL A 43 3.39 7.26 -9.55
C VAL A 43 4.65 6.41 -9.43
N LYS A 44 5.69 6.96 -8.78
CA LYS A 44 6.93 6.22 -8.56
C LYS A 44 6.71 4.99 -7.68
N ALA A 45 6.00 5.17 -6.57
CA ALA A 45 5.70 4.07 -5.64
C ALA A 45 4.88 2.96 -6.30
N GLY A 46 3.88 3.33 -7.11
CA GLY A 46 3.06 2.38 -7.86
C GLY A 46 3.87 1.61 -8.89
N ARG A 47 4.78 2.29 -9.58
CA ARG A 47 5.69 1.66 -10.55
C ARG A 47 6.61 0.65 -9.87
N ASP A 48 7.23 1.05 -8.76
CA ASP A 48 8.13 0.18 -8.00
C ASP A 48 7.36 -1.04 -7.46
N TYR A 49 6.14 -0.82 -6.99
CA TYR A 49 5.25 -1.90 -6.53
C TYR A 49 4.97 -2.91 -7.65
N HIS A 50 4.57 -2.44 -8.82
CA HIS A 50 4.26 -3.33 -9.95
C HIS A 50 5.48 -4.11 -10.42
N ARG A 51 6.64 -3.47 -10.49
CA ARG A 51 7.90 -4.15 -10.85
C ARG A 51 8.23 -5.26 -9.86
N ALA A 52 8.14 -4.97 -8.57
CA ALA A 52 8.41 -5.95 -7.53
C ALA A 52 7.38 -7.09 -7.54
N TYR A 53 6.12 -6.77 -7.78
CA TYR A 53 5.04 -7.76 -7.89
C TYR A 53 5.32 -8.76 -9.03
N PHE A 54 5.67 -8.26 -10.21
CA PHE A 54 5.98 -9.13 -11.34
C PHE A 54 7.25 -9.94 -11.11
N ALA A 55 8.27 -9.36 -10.45
CA ALA A 55 9.49 -10.08 -10.10
C ALA A 55 9.19 -11.25 -9.15
N ILE A 56 8.29 -11.07 -8.18
CA ILE A 56 7.86 -12.14 -7.28
C ILE A 56 7.18 -13.26 -8.08
N LYS A 57 6.28 -12.92 -8.97
CA LYS A 57 5.59 -13.92 -9.81
C LYS A 57 6.58 -14.72 -10.67
N GLU A 58 7.57 -14.04 -11.22
CA GLU A 58 8.61 -14.70 -12.02
C GLU A 58 9.46 -15.64 -11.18
N GLU A 59 9.88 -15.18 -9.98
CA GLU A 59 10.65 -16.03 -9.06
C GLU A 59 9.86 -17.27 -8.61
N LEU A 60 8.54 -17.16 -8.49
CA LEU A 60 7.68 -18.26 -8.06
C LEU A 60 7.11 -19.08 -9.22
N SER A 61 7.55 -18.84 -10.45
CA SER A 61 7.00 -19.51 -11.64
C SER A 61 7.20 -21.03 -11.62
N GLU A 62 8.36 -21.52 -11.14
CA GLU A 62 8.61 -22.95 -11.01
C GLU A 62 7.70 -23.58 -9.95
N LEU A 63 7.52 -22.89 -8.83
CA LEU A 63 6.61 -23.32 -7.76
C LEU A 63 5.17 -23.34 -8.25
N ASP A 64 4.77 -22.32 -9.03
CA ASP A 64 3.46 -22.25 -9.67
C ASP A 64 3.20 -23.50 -10.52
N GLN A 65 4.16 -23.89 -11.36
CA GLN A 65 4.03 -25.08 -12.20
C GLN A 65 3.93 -26.37 -11.38
N LYS A 66 4.74 -26.50 -10.32
CA LYS A 66 4.67 -27.65 -9.42
C LYS A 66 3.31 -27.77 -8.72
N CYS A 67 2.77 -26.64 -8.26
CA CYS A 67 1.45 -26.60 -7.62
C CYS A 67 0.35 -26.97 -8.59
N LYS A 68 0.45 -26.50 -9.83
CA LYS A 68 -0.49 -26.83 -10.90
C LYS A 68 -0.49 -28.33 -11.20
N ASP A 69 0.68 -28.95 -11.28
CA ASP A 69 0.82 -30.38 -11.55
C ASP A 69 0.24 -31.23 -10.42
N LYS A 70 0.34 -30.77 -9.17
CA LYS A 70 -0.19 -31.46 -7.99
C LYS A 70 -1.63 -31.09 -7.66
N ASN A 71 -2.17 -30.04 -8.30
CA ASN A 71 -3.46 -29.44 -7.98
C ASN A 71 -3.55 -29.03 -6.49
N ASP A 72 -2.45 -28.55 -5.94
CA ASP A 72 -2.34 -28.09 -4.55
C ASP A 72 -1.53 -26.79 -4.53
N TRP A 73 -2.19 -25.69 -4.15
CA TRP A 73 -1.64 -24.34 -4.19
C TRP A 73 -1.19 -23.81 -2.83
N SER A 74 -1.25 -24.63 -1.77
CA SER A 74 -0.98 -24.18 -0.40
C SER A 74 0.43 -23.63 -0.25
N GLN A 75 1.44 -24.26 -0.82
CA GLN A 75 2.83 -23.81 -0.74
C GLN A 75 3.04 -22.49 -1.52
N TYR A 76 2.47 -22.40 -2.72
CA TYR A 76 2.54 -21.18 -3.52
C TYR A 76 1.89 -20.01 -2.79
N ASN A 77 0.69 -20.22 -2.27
CA ASN A 77 -0.04 -19.16 -1.56
C ASN A 77 0.70 -18.69 -0.32
N ALA A 78 1.32 -19.61 0.43
CA ALA A 78 2.12 -19.26 1.60
C ALA A 78 3.31 -18.37 1.21
N GLU A 79 4.07 -18.74 0.19
CA GLU A 79 5.22 -17.97 -0.28
C GLU A 79 4.79 -16.62 -0.87
N PHE A 80 3.75 -16.63 -1.70
CA PHE A 80 3.24 -15.40 -2.33
C PHE A 80 2.73 -14.40 -1.28
N ASN A 81 1.96 -14.86 -0.31
CA ASN A 81 1.39 -13.98 0.71
C ASN A 81 2.47 -13.32 1.56
N TRP A 82 3.49 -14.08 1.94
CA TRP A 82 4.63 -13.57 2.69
C TRP A 82 5.34 -12.45 1.91
N ARG A 83 5.62 -12.70 0.62
CA ARG A 83 6.29 -11.74 -0.25
C ARG A 83 5.42 -10.52 -0.51
N ALA A 84 4.10 -10.72 -0.66
CA ALA A 84 3.14 -9.64 -0.85
C ALA A 84 3.04 -8.74 0.38
N ASP A 85 3.09 -9.29 1.58
CA ASP A 85 3.08 -8.51 2.81
C ASP A 85 4.31 -7.59 2.89
N GLU A 86 5.49 -8.09 2.56
CA GLU A 86 6.71 -7.26 2.49
C GLU A 86 6.58 -6.15 1.46
N LEU A 87 6.02 -6.47 0.30
CA LEU A 87 5.80 -5.51 -0.78
C LEU A 87 4.84 -4.41 -0.37
N ASN A 88 3.75 -4.77 0.32
CA ASN A 88 2.78 -3.80 0.84
C ASN A 88 3.40 -2.90 1.90
N ASP A 89 4.25 -3.42 2.78
CA ASP A 89 4.96 -2.62 3.77
C ASP A 89 5.91 -1.62 3.09
N ALA A 90 6.62 -2.05 2.05
CA ALA A 90 7.50 -1.17 1.27
C ALA A 90 6.71 -0.04 0.59
N LEU A 91 5.54 -0.37 0.02
CA LEU A 91 4.65 0.65 -0.55
C LEU A 91 4.18 1.65 0.51
N ALA A 92 3.79 1.16 1.69
CA ALA A 92 3.35 2.01 2.79
C ALA A 92 4.43 3.00 3.20
N VAL A 93 5.68 2.56 3.32
CA VAL A 93 6.82 3.45 3.64
C VAL A 93 6.96 4.55 2.59
N ALA A 94 6.72 4.23 1.32
CA ALA A 94 6.86 5.19 0.23
C ALA A 94 5.74 6.23 0.21
N VAL A 95 4.50 5.85 0.52
CA VAL A 95 3.31 6.70 0.30
C VAL A 95 2.74 7.36 1.56
N VAL A 96 3.10 6.92 2.74
CA VAL A 96 2.67 7.56 3.99
C VAL A 96 3.56 8.77 4.27
N THR A 97 2.96 9.93 4.48
CA THR A 97 3.67 11.21 4.65
C THR A 97 3.38 11.90 5.98
N GLY A 98 2.50 11.36 6.80
CA GLY A 98 2.17 11.94 8.08
C GLY A 98 1.24 11.05 8.88
N TRP A 99 0.99 11.43 10.13
CA TRP A 99 0.08 10.72 11.02
C TRP A 99 -0.46 11.65 12.12
N SER A 100 -1.45 11.16 12.86
CA SER A 100 -2.07 11.88 13.96
C SER A 100 -1.39 11.66 15.31
N PHE A 101 -0.39 10.78 15.39
CA PHE A 101 0.29 10.46 16.65
C PHE A 101 1.04 11.68 17.20
N ASP A 102 1.23 11.72 18.53
CA ASP A 102 1.93 12.81 19.20
C ASP A 102 3.41 12.88 18.79
N GLU A 103 4.04 11.74 18.49
CA GLU A 103 5.41 11.71 18.02
C GLU A 103 5.51 12.35 16.62
N PRO A 104 6.56 13.15 16.35
CA PRO A 104 6.76 13.67 15.00
C PRO A 104 6.87 12.56 13.97
N PHE A 105 6.28 12.77 12.81
CA PHE A 105 6.34 11.77 11.73
C PHE A 105 7.78 11.52 11.31
N ASN A 106 8.13 10.24 11.21
CA ASN A 106 9.46 9.78 10.82
C ASN A 106 9.32 8.43 10.10
N LYS A 107 9.98 8.28 8.95
CA LYS A 107 9.93 7.05 8.16
C LYS A 107 10.47 5.83 8.91
N ASP A 108 11.50 6.01 9.74
CA ASP A 108 12.06 4.90 10.52
C ASP A 108 11.09 4.42 11.60
N VAL A 109 10.40 5.36 12.26
CA VAL A 109 9.36 5.03 13.24
C VAL A 109 8.17 4.38 12.54
N LEU A 110 7.83 4.83 11.33
CA LEU A 110 6.79 4.18 10.51
C LEU A 110 7.14 2.72 10.22
N LYS A 111 8.39 2.43 9.87
CA LYS A 111 8.85 1.05 9.65
C LYS A 111 8.67 0.20 10.90
N THR A 112 8.97 0.77 12.07
CA THR A 112 8.74 0.10 13.34
C THR A 112 7.25 -0.19 13.55
N LEU A 113 6.39 0.79 13.30
CA LEU A 113 4.93 0.61 13.39
C LEU A 113 4.45 -0.53 12.49
N LEU A 114 4.88 -0.54 11.23
CA LEU A 114 4.50 -1.58 10.27
C LEU A 114 4.99 -2.97 10.71
N ASN A 115 6.14 -3.02 11.34
CA ASN A 115 6.71 -4.27 11.86
C ASN A 115 5.94 -4.78 13.08
N GLU A 116 5.51 -3.87 13.95
CA GLU A 116 4.77 -4.22 15.19
C GLU A 116 3.27 -4.46 14.91
N TYR A 117 2.70 -3.78 13.93
CA TYR A 117 1.30 -3.95 13.55
C TYR A 117 1.24 -4.68 12.20
N LYS A 118 1.29 -6.00 12.24
CA LYS A 118 1.24 -6.83 11.03
C LYS A 118 -0.11 -6.67 10.33
N GLY A 119 -0.06 -6.48 9.02
CA GLY A 119 -1.25 -6.24 8.22
C GLY A 119 -1.57 -4.78 7.97
N LEU A 120 -0.97 -3.84 8.72
CA LEU A 120 -1.19 -2.41 8.52
C LEU A 120 -0.73 -1.99 7.12
N GLY A 121 0.42 -2.49 6.65
CA GLY A 121 0.92 -2.21 5.31
C GLY A 121 -0.05 -2.63 4.21
N THR A 122 -0.73 -3.75 4.39
CA THR A 122 -1.76 -4.22 3.45
C THR A 122 -2.96 -3.27 3.43
N LEU A 123 -3.38 -2.76 4.59
CA LEU A 123 -4.46 -1.76 4.67
C LEU A 123 -4.06 -0.46 3.97
N VAL A 124 -2.82 0.00 4.16
CA VAL A 124 -2.31 1.19 3.47
C VAL A 124 -2.29 0.98 1.96
N ALA A 125 -1.80 -0.17 1.50
CA ALA A 125 -1.74 -0.49 0.07
C ALA A 125 -3.14 -0.46 -0.55
N LYS A 126 -4.12 -1.06 0.10
CA LYS A 126 -5.50 -1.04 -0.36
C LYS A 126 -6.04 0.38 -0.42
N HIS A 127 -5.85 1.16 0.64
CA HIS A 127 -6.30 2.55 0.69
C HIS A 127 -5.67 3.37 -0.43
N PHE A 128 -4.37 3.20 -0.66
CA PHE A 128 -3.64 3.89 -1.73
C PHE A 128 -4.24 3.58 -3.10
N HIS A 129 -4.44 2.30 -3.43
CA HIS A 129 -5.00 1.91 -4.72
C HIS A 129 -6.44 2.37 -4.89
N ASP A 130 -7.25 2.31 -3.83
CA ASP A 130 -8.66 2.69 -3.87
C ASP A 130 -8.87 4.21 -3.87
N SER A 131 -7.91 4.99 -3.39
CA SER A 131 -8.05 6.44 -3.25
C SER A 131 -8.12 7.19 -4.58
N ARG A 132 -7.65 6.58 -5.66
CA ARG A 132 -7.63 7.24 -6.97
C ARG A 132 -9.02 7.75 -7.37
N LYS A 133 -10.03 6.92 -7.20
CA LYS A 133 -11.41 7.29 -7.57
C LYS A 133 -11.91 8.45 -6.72
N SER A 134 -11.75 8.38 -5.40
CA SER A 134 -12.24 9.43 -4.50
C SER A 134 -11.51 10.76 -4.72
N LEU A 135 -10.20 10.72 -5.05
CA LEU A 135 -9.41 11.92 -5.31
C LEU A 135 -9.74 12.55 -6.66
N MET A 136 -10.34 11.81 -7.59
CA MET A 136 -10.76 12.32 -8.89
C MET A 136 -12.22 12.77 -8.93
N GLU A 137 -12.98 12.51 -7.88
CA GLU A 137 -14.35 13.00 -7.75
C GLU A 137 -14.33 14.50 -7.43
N LYS A 138 -15.27 15.23 -8.02
CA LYS A 138 -15.44 16.66 -7.77
C LYS A 138 -16.29 16.92 -6.54
#